data_9ba3a64e75afc86816aeddf1571c3ed1
#
_entry.id   9ba3a64e75afc86816aeddf1571c3ed1
#
_cell.length_a   1.000
_cell.length_b   1.000
_cell.length_c   1.000
_cell.angle_alpha   90.00
_cell.angle_beta   90.00
_cell.angle_gamma   90.00
#
_symmetry.space_group_name_H-M   'P 1'
#
loop_
_entity.id
_entity.type
_entity.pdbx_description
1 polymer ?
#
loop_
_entity_poly.entity_id
_entity_poly.type
_entity_poly.pdbx_seq_one_letter_code
_entity_poly.pdbx_strand_id
1 'polypeptide(L)'
;MLTPEDVKQVVDAFKETGIHTHLVQNLAEERWRKLVWNIPFNGLAVAAGGASTDVILTDAVLRTECSALMEEVIATANALGHPIEKEYADFHISRTYPMGPYQPSTLVDWLAGNELEIEPIWGEPLRRAQAAGLQMPR
;
A
#
# COMPACT_ATOMS: atom_id res chain seq x y z
N MET A 1 -24.95 -7.94 14.50
CA MET A 1 -24.05 -6.81 14.17
C MET A 1 -23.22 -6.55 15.41
N LEU A 2 -21.88 -6.46 15.32
CA LEU A 2 -21.03 -6.20 16.49
C LEU A 2 -21.30 -4.79 17.03
N THR A 3 -21.36 -4.64 18.32
CA THR A 3 -21.48 -3.35 19.00
C THR A 3 -20.10 -2.69 19.11
N PRO A 4 -20.01 -1.36 19.34
CA PRO A 4 -18.73 -0.70 19.60
C PRO A 4 -17.96 -1.33 20.78
N GLU A 5 -18.66 -1.82 21.78
CA GLU A 5 -18.06 -2.49 22.94
C GLU A 5 -17.47 -3.86 22.56
N ASP A 6 -18.17 -4.65 21.72
CA ASP A 6 -17.63 -5.92 21.22
C ASP A 6 -16.32 -5.70 20.43
N VAL A 7 -16.28 -4.66 19.59
CA VAL A 7 -15.09 -4.32 18.82
C VAL A 7 -13.93 -3.89 19.71
N LYS A 8 -14.22 -3.10 20.76
CA LYS A 8 -13.22 -2.70 21.74
C LYS A 8 -12.64 -3.90 22.48
N GLN A 9 -13.47 -4.85 22.92
CA GLN A 9 -13.02 -6.08 23.58
C GLN A 9 -12.07 -6.89 22.68
N VAL A 10 -12.37 -7.00 21.37
CA VAL A 10 -11.49 -7.66 20.40
C VAL A 10 -10.14 -6.93 20.30
N VAL A 11 -10.16 -5.60 20.18
CA VAL A 11 -8.92 -4.79 20.11
C VAL A 11 -8.08 -4.98 21.38
N ASP A 12 -8.71 -4.95 22.55
CA ASP A 12 -8.01 -5.09 23.83
C ASP A 12 -7.43 -6.50 23.98
N ALA A 13 -8.14 -7.56 23.57
CA ALA A 13 -7.63 -8.92 23.56
C ALA A 13 -6.36 -9.06 22.66
N PHE A 14 -6.33 -8.43 21.48
CA PHE A 14 -5.13 -8.43 20.65
C PHE A 14 -3.97 -7.66 21.31
N LYS A 15 -4.24 -6.54 21.96
CA LYS A 15 -3.21 -5.78 22.67
C LYS A 15 -2.57 -6.57 23.83
N GLU A 16 -3.38 -7.35 24.56
CA GLU A 16 -2.91 -8.21 25.65
C GLU A 16 -1.92 -9.28 25.16
N THR A 17 -2.01 -9.71 23.90
CA THR A 17 -1.03 -10.63 23.29
C THR A 17 0.22 -9.95 22.76
N GLY A 18 0.37 -8.63 22.96
CA GLY A 18 1.50 -7.85 22.45
C GLY A 18 1.36 -7.45 20.96
N ILE A 19 0.25 -7.75 20.32
CA ILE A 19 -0.03 -7.35 18.93
C ILE A 19 -0.44 -5.87 18.91
N HIS A 20 0.32 -5.06 18.21
CA HIS A 20 -0.01 -3.65 18.04
C HIS A 20 -1.30 -3.50 17.21
N THR A 21 -2.36 -3.08 17.85
CA THR A 21 -3.71 -3.01 17.26
C THR A 21 -4.35 -1.66 17.57
N HIS A 22 -4.96 -1.05 16.58
CA HIS A 22 -5.76 0.15 16.76
C HIS A 22 -7.07 0.05 15.98
N LEU A 23 -8.11 0.66 16.53
CA LEU A 23 -9.42 0.73 15.90
C LEU A 23 -9.42 1.88 14.89
N VAL A 24 -9.86 1.58 13.67
CA VAL A 24 -10.06 2.58 12.63
C VAL A 24 -11.55 2.79 12.37
N GLN A 25 -11.94 4.00 12.04
CA GLN A 25 -13.34 4.32 11.76
C GLN A 25 -13.73 4.06 10.30
N ASN A 26 -12.77 4.16 9.39
CA ASN A 26 -12.98 3.99 7.95
C ASN A 26 -12.00 2.97 7.37
N LEU A 27 -12.45 1.73 7.26
CA LEU A 27 -11.62 0.65 6.70
C LEU A 27 -11.24 0.90 5.23
N ALA A 28 -12.10 1.58 4.45
CA ALA A 28 -11.79 1.86 3.05
C ALA A 28 -10.64 2.87 2.93
N GLU A 29 -10.60 3.89 3.80
CA GLU A 29 -9.49 4.84 3.87
C GLU A 29 -8.17 4.14 4.22
N GLU A 30 -8.17 3.27 5.23
CA GLU A 30 -6.97 2.52 5.63
C GLU A 30 -6.47 1.58 4.52
N ARG A 31 -7.39 1.00 3.75
CA ARG A 31 -7.01 0.21 2.57
C ARG A 31 -6.31 1.07 1.52
N TRP A 32 -6.81 2.28 1.23
CA TRP A 32 -6.14 3.20 0.33
C TRP A 32 -4.78 3.64 0.86
N ARG A 33 -4.68 3.94 2.16
CA ARG A 33 -3.40 4.26 2.82
C ARG A 33 -2.37 3.13 2.66
N LYS A 34 -2.79 1.86 2.81
CA LYS A 34 -1.94 0.69 2.56
C LYS A 34 -1.53 0.60 1.09
N LEU A 35 -2.42 0.89 0.15
CA LEU A 35 -2.15 0.82 -1.28
C LEU A 35 -1.11 1.86 -1.74
N VAL A 36 -0.97 2.99 -1.05
CA VAL A 36 0.09 3.99 -1.34
C VAL A 36 1.48 3.34 -1.28
N TRP A 37 1.71 2.40 -0.40
CA TRP A 37 2.96 1.64 -0.32
C TRP A 37 2.93 0.38 -1.22
N ASN A 38 1.83 -0.38 -1.17
CA ASN A 38 1.76 -1.69 -1.82
C ASN A 38 1.84 -1.59 -3.35
N ILE A 39 1.12 -0.66 -3.98
CA ILE A 39 1.09 -0.55 -5.45
C ILE A 39 2.50 -0.32 -6.00
N PRO A 40 3.25 0.72 -5.57
CA PRO A 40 4.56 0.97 -6.15
C PRO A 40 5.61 -0.07 -5.75
N PHE A 41 5.75 -0.42 -4.48
CA PHE A 41 6.82 -1.33 -4.08
C PHE A 41 6.61 -2.76 -4.57
N ASN A 42 5.39 -3.31 -4.51
CA ASN A 42 5.13 -4.64 -5.05
C ASN A 42 5.25 -4.65 -6.59
N GLY A 43 4.72 -3.63 -7.27
CA GLY A 43 4.76 -3.54 -8.73
C GLY A 43 6.18 -3.41 -9.26
N LEU A 44 6.93 -2.44 -8.74
CA LEU A 44 8.30 -2.19 -9.18
C LEU A 44 9.25 -3.34 -8.82
N ALA A 45 9.04 -4.01 -7.67
CA ALA A 45 9.85 -5.16 -7.29
C ALA A 45 9.81 -6.28 -8.34
N VAL A 46 8.63 -6.58 -8.87
CA VAL A 46 8.45 -7.61 -9.92
C VAL A 46 8.85 -7.07 -11.29
N ALA A 47 8.41 -5.85 -11.67
CA ALA A 47 8.68 -5.26 -12.97
C ALA A 47 10.18 -5.01 -13.22
N ALA A 48 10.95 -4.74 -12.16
CA ALA A 48 12.42 -4.61 -12.23
C ALA A 48 13.16 -5.96 -12.11
N GLY A 49 12.46 -7.09 -12.23
CA GLY A 49 13.08 -8.42 -12.25
C GLY A 49 13.57 -8.92 -10.89
N GLY A 50 12.94 -8.50 -9.80
CA GLY A 50 13.25 -8.98 -8.45
C GLY A 50 13.94 -7.93 -7.55
N ALA A 51 13.64 -6.65 -7.74
CA ALA A 51 14.24 -5.58 -6.94
C ALA A 51 13.69 -5.55 -5.51
N SER A 52 14.57 -5.54 -4.53
CA SER A 52 14.22 -5.27 -3.12
C SER A 52 13.99 -3.77 -2.88
N THR A 53 13.45 -3.43 -1.70
CA THR A 53 13.10 -2.04 -1.37
C THR A 53 14.31 -1.09 -1.39
N ASP A 54 15.47 -1.53 -0.98
CA ASP A 54 16.70 -0.72 -1.03
C ASP A 54 17.14 -0.45 -2.48
N VAL A 55 17.02 -1.43 -3.38
CA VAL A 55 17.30 -1.24 -4.82
C VAL A 55 16.32 -0.21 -5.40
N ILE A 56 15.02 -0.34 -5.13
CA ILE A 56 13.99 0.62 -5.60
C ILE A 56 14.30 2.03 -5.09
N LEU A 57 14.75 2.17 -3.86
CA LEU A 57 15.01 3.48 -3.26
C LEU A 57 16.35 4.10 -3.66
N THR A 58 17.34 3.31 -4.06
CA THR A 58 18.69 3.79 -4.43
C THR A 58 18.87 3.97 -5.93
N ASP A 59 18.13 3.24 -6.76
CA ASP A 59 18.08 3.49 -8.20
C ASP A 59 17.26 4.75 -8.51
N ALA A 60 17.84 5.71 -9.23
CA ALA A 60 17.22 7.01 -9.48
C ALA A 60 15.93 6.91 -10.30
N VAL A 61 15.85 5.97 -11.24
CA VAL A 61 14.67 5.77 -12.10
C VAL A 61 13.54 5.12 -11.29
N LEU A 62 13.84 4.00 -10.63
CA LEU A 62 12.85 3.29 -9.81
C LEU A 62 12.34 4.16 -8.66
N ARG A 63 13.21 4.94 -8.03
CA ARG A 63 12.84 5.87 -6.97
C ARG A 63 11.89 6.96 -7.46
N THR A 64 12.13 7.50 -8.65
CA THR A 64 11.26 8.51 -9.28
C THR A 64 9.89 7.91 -9.61
N GLU A 65 9.86 6.73 -10.24
CA GLU A 65 8.60 6.04 -10.55
C GLU A 65 7.84 5.62 -9.29
N CYS A 66 8.54 5.17 -8.25
CA CYS A 66 7.92 4.83 -6.96
C CYS A 66 7.19 6.04 -6.37
N SER A 67 7.81 7.21 -6.34
CA SER A 67 7.19 8.43 -5.85
C SER A 67 5.99 8.86 -6.70
N ALA A 68 6.13 8.81 -8.02
CA ALA A 68 5.05 9.20 -8.93
C ALA A 68 3.83 8.27 -8.81
N LEU A 69 4.05 6.96 -8.65
CA LEU A 69 2.99 6.00 -8.37
C LEU A 69 2.30 6.27 -7.03
N MET A 70 3.05 6.59 -5.96
CA MET A 70 2.46 6.97 -4.68
C MET A 70 1.58 8.21 -4.79
N GLU A 71 2.04 9.24 -5.48
CA GLU A 71 1.28 10.48 -5.71
C GLU A 71 -0.01 10.20 -6.50
N GLU A 72 0.05 9.33 -7.52
CA GLU A 72 -1.12 8.92 -8.31
C GLU A 72 -2.15 8.18 -7.46
N VAL A 73 -1.73 7.26 -6.60
CA VAL A 73 -2.62 6.56 -5.66
C VAL A 73 -3.25 7.52 -4.66
N ILE A 74 -2.48 8.46 -4.09
CA ILE A 74 -2.97 9.48 -3.16
C ILE A 74 -4.02 10.37 -3.85
N ALA A 75 -3.71 10.86 -5.06
CA ALA A 75 -4.65 11.68 -5.83
C ALA A 75 -5.96 10.94 -6.12
N THR A 76 -5.87 9.67 -6.48
CA THR A 76 -7.04 8.81 -6.74
C THR A 76 -7.85 8.59 -5.47
N ALA A 77 -7.22 8.24 -4.35
CA ALA A 77 -7.89 8.08 -3.06
C ALA A 77 -8.65 9.36 -2.65
N ASN A 78 -7.99 10.51 -2.74
CA ASN A 78 -8.59 11.81 -2.43
C ASN A 78 -9.81 12.11 -3.31
N ALA A 79 -9.72 11.87 -4.61
CA ALA A 79 -10.83 12.08 -5.54
C ALA A 79 -12.01 11.12 -5.28
N LEU A 80 -11.73 9.94 -4.71
CA LEU A 80 -12.76 8.96 -4.29
C LEU A 80 -13.31 9.23 -2.88
N GLY A 81 -12.91 10.33 -2.22
CA GLY A 81 -13.40 10.72 -0.89
C GLY A 81 -12.68 10.03 0.28
N HIS A 82 -11.49 9.50 0.05
CA HIS A 82 -10.61 8.93 1.07
C HIS A 82 -9.40 9.83 1.30
N PRO A 83 -9.47 10.81 2.23
CA PRO A 83 -8.45 11.83 2.36
C PRO A 83 -7.11 11.27 2.84
N ILE A 84 -6.06 11.51 2.04
CA ILE A 84 -4.68 11.16 2.36
C ILE A 84 -3.82 12.41 2.09
N GLU A 85 -3.00 12.78 3.06
CA GLU A 85 -2.11 13.93 2.99
C GLU A 85 -1.00 13.69 1.95
N LYS A 86 -0.59 14.72 1.23
CA LYS A 86 0.44 14.62 0.19
C LYS A 86 1.77 14.10 0.75
N GLU A 87 2.12 14.50 1.95
CA GLU A 87 3.34 14.13 2.67
C GLU A 87 3.39 12.64 3.04
N TYR A 88 2.28 11.91 2.87
CA TYR A 88 2.20 10.48 3.16
C TYR A 88 3.11 9.64 2.27
N ALA A 89 3.38 10.09 1.05
CA ALA A 89 4.38 9.47 0.17
C ALA A 89 5.78 9.54 0.79
N ASP A 90 6.22 10.73 1.21
CA ASP A 90 7.52 10.93 1.84
C ASP A 90 7.64 10.19 3.18
N PHE A 91 6.56 10.14 3.94
CA PHE A 91 6.48 9.32 5.15
C PHE A 91 6.76 7.84 4.85
N HIS A 92 6.11 7.26 3.84
CA HIS A 92 6.36 5.86 3.46
C HIS A 92 7.78 5.62 2.99
N ILE A 93 8.31 6.52 2.18
CA ILE A 93 9.69 6.42 1.70
C ILE A 93 10.69 6.46 2.86
N SER A 94 10.54 7.42 3.77
CA SER A 94 11.43 7.55 4.93
C SER A 94 11.41 6.32 5.84
N ARG A 95 10.24 5.70 6.00
CA ARG A 95 10.08 4.47 6.79
C ARG A 95 10.58 3.21 6.09
N THR A 96 10.67 3.23 4.76
CA THR A 96 11.14 2.08 3.99
C THR A 96 12.66 2.01 3.93
N TYR A 97 13.38 3.13 3.97
CA TYR A 97 14.85 3.14 4.00
C TYR A 97 15.47 2.22 5.08
N PRO A 98 15.06 2.28 6.36
CA PRO A 98 15.64 1.41 7.38
C PRO A 98 15.26 -0.07 7.25
N MET A 99 14.34 -0.44 6.35
CA MET A 99 14.01 -1.84 6.08
C MET A 99 15.12 -2.59 5.33
N GLY A 100 16.03 -1.84 4.68
CA GLY A 100 17.12 -2.43 3.88
C GLY A 100 16.61 -3.26 2.70
N PRO A 101 17.22 -4.42 2.39
CA PRO A 101 16.85 -5.28 1.27
C PRO A 101 15.58 -6.11 1.54
N TYR A 102 14.52 -5.44 1.97
CA TYR A 102 13.23 -6.08 2.21
C TYR A 102 12.58 -6.49 0.88
N GLN A 103 12.01 -7.69 0.85
CA GLN A 103 11.25 -8.22 -0.28
C GLN A 103 9.76 -8.03 -0.02
N PRO A 104 9.05 -7.20 -0.82
CA PRO A 104 7.58 -7.10 -0.73
C PRO A 104 6.89 -8.44 -0.97
N SER A 105 5.71 -8.63 -0.40
CA SER A 105 4.98 -9.91 -0.43
C SER A 105 4.79 -10.45 -1.85
N THR A 106 4.41 -9.60 -2.80
CA THR A 106 4.23 -10.02 -4.20
C THR A 106 5.54 -10.51 -4.83
N LEU A 107 6.69 -9.92 -4.46
CA LEU A 107 7.99 -10.42 -4.91
C LEU A 107 8.30 -11.80 -4.34
N VAL A 108 7.99 -12.02 -3.06
CA VAL A 108 8.16 -13.34 -2.42
C VAL A 108 7.31 -14.39 -3.13
N ASP A 109 6.05 -14.09 -3.40
CA ASP A 109 5.14 -14.99 -4.12
C ASP A 109 5.61 -15.26 -5.55
N TRP A 110 6.06 -14.20 -6.26
CA TRP A 110 6.58 -14.33 -7.62
C TRP A 110 7.80 -15.24 -7.69
N LEU A 111 8.76 -15.07 -6.79
CA LEU A 111 9.96 -15.91 -6.71
C LEU A 111 9.65 -17.36 -6.34
N ALA A 112 8.60 -17.58 -5.55
CA ALA A 112 8.11 -18.91 -5.17
C ALA A 112 7.25 -19.59 -6.26
N GLY A 113 6.87 -18.84 -7.33
CA GLY A 113 5.97 -19.34 -8.38
C GLY A 113 4.50 -19.42 -7.92
N ASN A 114 4.14 -18.70 -6.89
CA ASN A 114 2.77 -18.60 -6.39
C ASN A 114 1.90 -17.67 -7.25
N GLU A 115 0.58 -17.80 -7.10
CA GLU A 115 -0.39 -16.85 -7.66
C GLU A 115 -0.22 -15.47 -7.01
N LEU A 116 -0.26 -14.40 -7.83
CA LEU A 116 -0.09 -13.04 -7.36
C LEU A 116 -1.44 -12.35 -7.13
N GLU A 117 -1.50 -11.50 -6.12
CA GLU A 117 -2.68 -10.69 -5.79
C GLU A 117 -2.87 -9.49 -6.75
N ILE A 118 -2.91 -9.74 -8.07
CA ILE A 118 -3.00 -8.70 -9.10
C ILE A 118 -4.29 -7.88 -8.95
N GLU A 119 -5.42 -8.55 -8.83
CA GLU A 119 -6.73 -7.91 -8.78
C GLU A 119 -6.93 -7.02 -7.55
N PRO A 120 -6.66 -7.46 -6.31
CA PRO A 120 -6.88 -6.62 -5.14
C PRO A 120 -5.87 -5.46 -5.03
N ILE A 121 -4.65 -5.59 -5.54
CA ILE A 121 -3.62 -4.56 -5.41
C ILE A 121 -3.70 -3.52 -6.54
N TRP A 122 -3.90 -3.93 -7.78
CA TRP A 122 -3.91 -3.03 -8.95
C TRP A 122 -5.25 -3.00 -9.69
N GLY A 123 -5.88 -4.14 -9.92
CA GLY A 123 -7.10 -4.24 -10.73
C GLY A 123 -8.28 -3.47 -10.12
N GLU A 124 -8.59 -3.69 -8.85
CA GLU A 124 -9.70 -3.03 -8.18
C GLU A 124 -9.49 -1.51 -8.01
N PRO A 125 -8.32 -1.01 -7.56
CA PRO A 125 -8.03 0.42 -7.56
C PRO A 125 -8.20 1.08 -8.93
N LEU A 126 -7.68 0.45 -9.99
CA LEU A 126 -7.83 0.96 -11.36
C LEU A 126 -9.30 1.02 -11.79
N ARG A 127 -10.09 -0.02 -11.56
CA ARG A 127 -11.53 -0.02 -11.88
C ARG A 127 -12.29 1.08 -11.14
N ARG A 128 -11.97 1.32 -9.87
CA ARG A 128 -12.58 2.42 -9.09
C ARG A 128 -12.22 3.78 -9.64
N ALA A 129 -10.97 3.99 -10.00
CA ALA A 129 -10.53 5.22 -10.65
C ALA A 129 -11.26 5.46 -11.96
N GLN A 130 -11.31 4.46 -12.85
CA GLN A 130 -11.99 4.52 -14.14
C GLN A 130 -13.48 4.80 -13.98
N ALA A 131 -14.16 4.14 -13.04
CA ALA A 131 -15.58 4.38 -12.76
C ALA A 131 -15.87 5.82 -12.28
N ALA A 132 -14.88 6.48 -11.67
CA ALA A 132 -14.93 7.89 -11.26
C ALA A 132 -14.42 8.86 -12.34
N GLY A 133 -14.07 8.38 -13.53
CA GLY A 133 -13.54 9.19 -14.62
C GLY A 133 -12.10 9.68 -14.41
N LEU A 134 -11.36 9.04 -13.51
CA LEU A 134 -9.98 9.38 -13.20
C LEU A 134 -9.01 8.64 -14.12
N GLN A 135 -7.85 9.24 -14.35
CA GLN A 135 -6.76 8.62 -15.10
C GLN A 135 -5.69 8.12 -14.12
N MET A 136 -5.26 6.88 -14.31
CA MET A 136 -4.09 6.29 -13.66
C MET A 136 -3.14 5.83 -14.77
N PRO A 137 -2.26 6.70 -15.27
CA PRO A 137 -1.44 6.42 -16.45
C PRO A 137 -0.25 5.49 -16.19
N ARG A 138 0.08 5.19 -14.94
CA ARG A 138 1.22 4.35 -14.54
C ARG A 138 0.83 2.95 -14.10
#